data_6be58fef0de60c3e2f412bb1e874af7e
#
_entry.id   6be58fef0de60c3e2f412bb1e874af7e
#
_cell.length_a   1.000
_cell.length_b   1.000
_cell.length_c   1.000
_cell.angle_alpha   90.00
_cell.angle_beta   90.00
_cell.angle_gamma   90.00
#
_symmetry.space_group_name_H-M   'P 1'
#
loop_
_entity.id
_entity.type
_entity.pdbx_description
1 polymer ?
#
loop_
_entity_poly.entity_id
_entity_poly.type
_entity_poly.pdbx_seq_one_letter_code
_entity_poly.pdbx_strand_id
1 'polypeptide(L)'
;MNTYNLIVSTPDGNMFDDKVEVLIVRGTEGELAVMAGHIPFITAVKPGKCKIALSESSEKTATIGGGILTVQNDKTTLLCSDFKWD
;
A
#
# COMPACT_ATOMS: atom_id res chain seq x y z
N MET A 1 5.51 3.90 -17.09
CA MET A 1 5.85 4.31 -15.71
C MET A 1 6.46 3.14 -14.96
N ASN A 2 7.38 3.40 -14.05
CA ASN A 2 8.01 2.34 -13.26
C ASN A 2 7.05 1.74 -12.25
N THR A 3 7.21 0.45 -11.99
CA THR A 3 6.40 -0.26 -11.03
C THR A 3 7.28 -0.84 -9.92
N TYR A 4 6.63 -1.25 -8.84
CA TYR A 4 7.29 -1.96 -7.75
C TYR A 4 6.32 -3.02 -7.21
N ASN A 5 6.88 -4.00 -6.52
CA ASN A 5 6.06 -5.06 -5.92
C ASN A 5 5.41 -4.56 -4.63
N LEU A 6 4.09 -4.73 -4.56
CA LEU A 6 3.33 -4.42 -3.35
C LEU A 6 2.70 -5.69 -2.82
N ILE A 7 2.94 -5.97 -1.54
CA ILE A 7 2.30 -7.07 -0.84
C ILE A 7 1.45 -6.47 0.27
N VAL A 8 0.17 -6.83 0.31
CA VAL A 8 -0.72 -6.43 1.40
C VAL A 8 -1.10 -7.68 2.17
N SER A 9 -0.77 -7.70 3.46
CA SER A 9 -1.01 -8.85 4.33
C SER A 9 -1.87 -8.48 5.52
N THR A 10 -2.70 -9.43 5.95
CA THR A 10 -3.49 -9.33 7.17
C THR A 10 -3.28 -10.62 7.96
N PRO A 11 -3.81 -10.72 9.19
CA PRO A 11 -3.75 -11.98 9.92
C PRO A 11 -4.39 -13.17 9.16
N ASP A 12 -5.28 -12.87 8.20
CA ASP A 12 -5.93 -13.91 7.40
C ASP A 12 -5.11 -14.32 6.17
N GLY A 13 -3.98 -13.67 5.91
CA GLY A 13 -3.10 -14.00 4.80
C GLY A 13 -2.85 -12.82 3.88
N ASN A 14 -2.26 -13.10 2.73
CA ASN A 14 -1.98 -12.06 1.72
C ASN A 14 -3.26 -11.73 0.96
N MET A 15 -3.60 -10.45 0.97
CA MET A 15 -4.80 -9.95 0.30
C MET A 15 -4.48 -9.38 -1.09
N PHE A 16 -3.22 -9.05 -1.33
CA PHE A 16 -2.77 -8.50 -2.60
C PHE A 16 -1.28 -8.76 -2.75
N ASP A 17 -0.84 -9.11 -3.95
CA ASP A 17 0.57 -9.36 -4.25
C ASP A 17 0.77 -9.19 -5.74
N ASP A 18 1.16 -7.98 -6.15
CA ASP A 18 1.32 -7.69 -7.58
C ASP A 18 2.14 -6.41 -7.75
N LYS A 19 2.48 -6.10 -8.98
CA LYS A 19 3.19 -4.86 -9.31
C LYS A 19 2.21 -3.70 -9.42
N VAL A 20 2.61 -2.56 -8.86
CA VAL A 20 1.78 -1.36 -8.85
C VAL A 20 2.64 -0.16 -9.19
N GLU A 21 1.99 0.93 -9.62
CA GLU A 21 2.66 2.20 -9.87
C GLU A 21 2.64 3.09 -8.64
N VAL A 22 1.51 3.15 -7.94
CA VAL A 22 1.36 4.04 -6.78
C VAL A 22 0.49 3.36 -5.74
N LEU A 23 0.90 3.49 -4.48
CA LEU A 23 0.09 3.14 -3.32
C LEU A 23 -0.17 4.42 -2.54
N ILE A 24 -1.43 4.71 -2.25
CA ILE A 24 -1.82 5.86 -1.44
C ILE A 24 -2.53 5.35 -0.19
N VAL A 25 -2.02 5.75 0.96
CA VAL A 25 -2.57 5.38 2.27
C VAL A 25 -2.63 6.60 3.16
N ARG A 26 -3.33 6.47 4.27
CA ARG A 26 -3.40 7.55 5.26
C ARG A 26 -2.29 7.37 6.27
N GLY A 27 -1.29 8.23 6.20
CA GLY A 27 -0.19 8.24 7.16
C GLY A 27 -0.53 9.03 8.43
N THR A 28 0.43 9.13 9.33
CA THR A 28 0.24 9.82 10.60
C THR A 28 0.09 11.33 10.44
N GLU A 29 0.65 11.89 9.37
CA GLU A 29 0.60 13.33 9.12
C GLU A 29 -0.19 13.68 7.88
N GLY A 30 -1.03 12.75 7.42
CA GLY A 30 -1.86 12.96 6.25
C GLY A 30 -1.65 11.88 5.21
N GLU A 31 -2.11 12.15 3.99
CA GLU A 31 -2.02 11.18 2.91
C GLU A 31 -0.57 10.95 2.49
N LEU A 32 -0.23 9.69 2.26
CA LEU A 32 1.11 9.27 1.86
C LEU A 32 1.03 8.50 0.55
N ALA A 33 1.79 8.93 -0.45
CA ALA A 33 1.87 8.25 -1.74
C ALA A 33 3.24 7.62 -1.89
N VAL A 34 3.26 6.33 -2.25
CA VAL A 34 4.51 5.58 -2.47
C VAL A 34 4.60 5.23 -3.94
N MET A 35 5.68 5.66 -4.58
CA MET A 35 5.97 5.40 -5.99
C MET A 35 7.30 4.67 -6.12
N ALA A 36 7.55 4.09 -7.29
CA ALA A 36 8.81 3.40 -7.54
C ALA A 36 9.99 4.36 -7.34
N GLY A 37 11.08 3.85 -6.78
CA GLY A 37 12.26 4.65 -6.50
C GLY A 37 12.22 5.41 -5.19
N HIS A 38 11.18 5.21 -4.39
CA HIS A 38 11.08 5.86 -3.10
C HIS A 38 12.19 5.38 -2.16
N ILE A 39 12.67 6.30 -1.31
CA ILE A 39 13.67 5.96 -0.30
C ILE A 39 13.07 4.96 0.68
N PRO A 40 13.82 3.91 1.07
CA PRO A 40 13.31 2.95 2.05
C PRO A 40 12.93 3.61 3.37
N PHE A 41 11.79 3.21 3.91
CA PHE A 41 11.34 3.71 5.21
C PHE A 41 10.25 2.80 5.80
N ILE A 42 9.95 3.00 7.08
CA ILE A 42 8.88 2.29 7.79
C ILE A 42 8.02 3.34 8.46
N THR A 43 6.71 3.21 8.34
CA THR A 43 5.79 4.15 8.98
C THR A 43 4.48 3.46 9.38
N ALA A 44 3.80 4.04 10.36
CA ALA A 44 2.47 3.59 10.74
C ALA A 44 1.44 4.12 9.74
N VAL A 45 0.40 3.35 9.53
CA VAL A 45 -0.71 3.69 8.63
C VAL A 45 -1.99 3.72 9.45
N LYS A 46 -2.77 4.78 9.29
CA LYS A 46 -4.05 4.92 9.99
C LYS A 46 -5.17 4.17 9.27
N PRO A 47 -6.22 3.79 9.99
CA PRO A 47 -7.40 3.22 9.36
C PRO A 47 -7.99 4.18 8.34
N GLY A 48 -8.50 3.65 7.24
CA GLY A 48 -9.14 4.47 6.22
C GLY A 48 -9.02 3.87 4.84
N LYS A 49 -9.22 4.70 3.84
CA LYS A 49 -9.15 4.27 2.45
C LYS A 49 -7.72 4.09 2.00
N CYS A 50 -7.53 3.09 1.15
CA CYS A 50 -6.26 2.78 0.52
C CYS A 50 -6.50 2.71 -0.98
N LYS A 51 -5.65 3.36 -1.76
CA LYS A 51 -5.76 3.37 -3.21
C LYS A 51 -4.54 2.72 -3.83
N ILE A 52 -4.77 1.79 -4.75
CA ILE A 52 -3.71 1.07 -5.43
C ILE A 52 -3.86 1.31 -6.92
N ALA A 53 -2.90 2.00 -7.53
CA ALA A 53 -2.88 2.24 -8.96
C ALA A 53 -1.94 1.24 -9.62
N LEU A 54 -2.51 0.34 -10.42
CA LEU A 54 -1.74 -0.67 -11.13
C LEU A 54 -1.19 -0.10 -12.44
N SER A 55 -1.92 0.83 -13.06
CA SER A 55 -1.50 1.52 -14.26
C SER A 55 -2.28 2.83 -14.35
N GLU A 56 -2.02 3.62 -15.39
CA GLU A 56 -2.75 4.88 -15.59
C GLU A 56 -4.25 4.69 -15.72
N SER A 57 -4.68 3.53 -16.21
CA SER A 57 -6.09 3.25 -16.45
C SER A 57 -6.68 2.23 -15.49
N SER A 58 -5.90 1.70 -14.56
CA SER A 58 -6.37 0.65 -13.65
C SER A 58 -6.05 1.02 -12.21
N GLU A 59 -7.10 1.23 -11.44
CA GLU A 59 -6.99 1.66 -10.05
C GLU A 59 -8.00 0.91 -9.21
N LYS A 60 -7.58 0.50 -8.01
CA LYS A 60 -8.46 -0.19 -7.06
C LYS A 60 -8.42 0.55 -5.73
N THR A 61 -9.53 0.49 -5.02
CA THR A 61 -9.62 1.06 -3.68
C THR A 61 -10.04 0.01 -2.68
N ALA A 62 -9.62 0.21 -1.45
CA ALA A 62 -9.94 -0.69 -0.35
C ALA A 62 -10.06 0.10 0.94
N THR A 63 -10.67 -0.50 1.94
CA THR A 63 -10.73 0.06 3.28
C THR A 63 -9.89 -0.83 4.19
N ILE A 64 -8.99 -0.22 4.96
CA ILE A 64 -8.08 -0.96 5.82
C ILE A 64 -8.21 -0.47 7.25
N GLY A 65 -7.82 -1.32 8.20
CA GLY A 65 -7.94 -1.04 9.62
C GLY A 65 -6.73 -0.39 10.25
N GLY A 66 -5.73 -0.05 9.45
CA GLY A 66 -4.50 0.50 10.00
C GLY A 66 -3.42 -0.57 10.09
N GLY A 67 -2.18 -0.15 10.19
CA GLY A 67 -1.08 -1.09 10.22
C GLY A 67 0.28 -0.42 10.06
N ILE A 68 1.18 -1.15 9.42
CA ILE A 68 2.57 -0.72 9.23
C ILE A 68 2.94 -0.88 7.77
N LEU A 69 3.51 0.17 7.21
CA LEU A 69 4.01 0.18 5.84
C LEU A 69 5.52 0.13 5.87
N THR A 70 6.09 -0.85 5.17
CA THR A 70 7.55 -1.01 5.02
C THR A 70 7.89 -0.86 3.56
N VAL A 71 8.68 0.16 3.22
CA VAL A 71 9.13 0.42 1.86
C VAL A 71 10.59 0.04 1.74
N GLN A 72 10.90 -0.88 0.83
CA GLN A 72 12.26 -1.30 0.53
C GLN A 72 12.57 -0.95 -0.93
N ASN A 73 13.78 -1.22 -1.39
CA ASN A 73 14.23 -0.79 -2.71
C ASN A 73 13.31 -1.22 -3.86
N ASP A 74 12.84 -2.46 -3.84
CA ASP A 74 12.03 -3.00 -4.94
C ASP A 74 10.74 -3.66 -4.46
N LYS A 75 10.47 -3.57 -3.16
CA LYS A 75 9.31 -4.23 -2.56
C LYS A 75 8.74 -3.39 -1.45
N THR A 76 7.43 -3.26 -1.44
CA THR A 76 6.70 -2.56 -0.39
C THR A 76 5.72 -3.54 0.25
N THR A 77 5.70 -3.56 1.58
CA THR A 77 4.81 -4.43 2.34
C THR A 77 3.90 -3.60 3.22
N LEU A 78 2.61 -3.80 3.09
CA LEU A 78 1.60 -3.19 3.95
C LEU A 78 1.00 -4.29 4.83
N LEU A 79 1.27 -4.22 6.12
CA LEU A 79 0.69 -5.13 7.11
C LEU A 79 -0.46 -4.39 7.78
N CYS A 80 -1.68 -4.86 7.61
CA CYS A 80 -2.84 -4.19 8.20
C CYS A 80 -3.70 -5.17 8.99
N SER A 81 -4.46 -4.64 9.95
CA SER A 81 -5.29 -5.45 10.81
C SER A 81 -6.43 -6.11 10.06
N ASP A 82 -6.98 -5.42 9.06
CA ASP A 82 -7.98 -5.97 8.18
C ASP A 82 -7.91 -5.27 6.83
N PHE A 83 -8.56 -5.85 5.83
CA PHE A 83 -8.52 -5.35 4.47
C PHE A 83 -9.80 -5.76 3.74
N LYS A 84 -10.44 -4.79 3.11
CA LYS A 84 -11.66 -5.06 2.37
C LYS A 84 -11.68 -4.23 1.09
N TRP A 85 -11.79 -4.89 -0.04
CA TRP A 85 -11.97 -4.19 -1.32
C TRP A 85 -13.29 -3.44 -1.33
N ASP A 86 -13.26 -2.23 -1.83
CA ASP A 86 -14.47 -1.41 -1.97
C ASP A 86 -15.33 -1.86 -3.14
#